data_df259900821043ae6c1c73bab5c19cdd
#
_entry.id   df259900821043ae6c1c73bab5c19cdd
#
_cell.length_a   1.000
_cell.length_b   1.000
_cell.length_c   1.000
_cell.angle_alpha   90.00
_cell.angle_beta   90.00
_cell.angle_gamma   90.00
#
_symmetry.space_group_name_H-M   'P 1'
#
loop_
_entity.id
_entity.type
_entity.pdbx_description
1 polymer ?
#
loop_
_entity_poly.entity_id
_entity_poly.type
_entity_poly.pdbx_seq_one_letter_code
_entity_poly.pdbx_strand_id
1 'polypeptide(L)'
;PQRARIARKMFFNEAHMVGMLQHPNILPIYDAGEEDGKYYVVMEHVQRARTLEAYCRPDNLLHIEDVVKIIYKCAKALHYAHKRGVIHRDIKPSNIMLTNDNDVRIIDFGIAILLDADISRIEGIAGSPSYMSPEQVQGFDITPASDLYSLGAVMYELLTGFRPFRGSSLSKLLNQI
;
A
#
# COMPACT_ATOMS: atom_id res chain seq x y z
N PRO A 1 -27.47 -2.49 9.13
CA PRO A 1 -27.38 -3.95 8.84
C PRO A 1 -26.88 -4.24 7.43
N GLN A 2 -27.42 -3.58 6.39
CA GLN A 2 -27.06 -3.90 4.98
C GLN A 2 -25.65 -3.46 4.60
N ARG A 3 -25.18 -2.28 5.05
CA ARG A 3 -23.83 -1.75 4.80
C ARG A 3 -22.74 -2.66 5.41
N ALA A 4 -22.92 -3.07 6.66
CA ALA A 4 -21.98 -3.97 7.33
C ALA A 4 -21.86 -5.33 6.60
N ARG A 5 -22.97 -5.84 6.05
CA ARG A 5 -22.96 -7.07 5.25
C ARG A 5 -22.20 -6.90 3.92
N ILE A 6 -22.31 -5.74 3.29
CA ILE A 6 -21.57 -5.42 2.05
C ILE A 6 -20.07 -5.30 2.35
N ALA A 7 -19.71 -4.52 3.38
CA ALA A 7 -18.31 -4.34 3.79
C ALA A 7 -17.64 -5.69 4.13
N ARG A 8 -18.34 -6.55 4.90
CA ARG A 8 -17.89 -7.91 5.20
C ARG A 8 -17.62 -8.73 3.94
N LYS A 9 -18.56 -8.74 3.00
CA LYS A 9 -18.41 -9.48 1.74
C LYS A 9 -17.22 -8.95 0.92
N MET A 10 -17.03 -7.65 0.87
CA MET A 10 -15.91 -7.02 0.18
C MET A 10 -14.58 -7.40 0.82
N PHE A 11 -14.48 -7.35 2.16
CA PHE A 11 -13.29 -7.77 2.89
C PHE A 11 -12.86 -9.20 2.55
N PHE A 12 -13.77 -10.16 2.67
CA PHE A 12 -13.44 -11.57 2.40
C PHE A 12 -13.12 -11.82 0.93
N ASN A 13 -13.80 -11.14 -0.02
CA ASN A 13 -13.48 -11.26 -1.43
C ASN A 13 -12.06 -10.72 -1.73
N GLU A 14 -11.71 -9.55 -1.19
CA GLU A 14 -10.38 -8.96 -1.39
C GLU A 14 -9.29 -9.83 -0.74
N ALA A 15 -9.50 -10.25 0.52
CA ALA A 15 -8.57 -11.14 1.22
C ALA A 15 -8.36 -12.46 0.44
N HIS A 16 -9.42 -13.02 -0.11
CA HIS A 16 -9.35 -14.22 -0.95
C HIS A 16 -8.52 -13.96 -2.24
N MET A 17 -8.79 -12.87 -2.95
CA MET A 17 -8.06 -12.54 -4.17
C MET A 17 -6.56 -12.29 -3.90
N VAL A 18 -6.24 -11.57 -2.83
CA VAL A 18 -4.85 -11.34 -2.41
C VAL A 18 -4.18 -12.63 -1.95
N GLY A 19 -4.91 -13.50 -1.24
CA GLY A 19 -4.43 -14.81 -0.80
C GLY A 19 -4.06 -15.76 -1.96
N MET A 20 -4.63 -15.55 -3.14
CA MET A 20 -4.26 -16.30 -4.36
C MET A 20 -2.98 -15.76 -5.04
N LEU A 21 -2.45 -14.62 -4.62
CA LEU A 21 -1.23 -14.06 -5.18
C LEU A 21 0.00 -14.84 -4.66
N GLN A 22 0.71 -15.48 -5.58
CA GLN A 22 1.96 -16.20 -5.29
C GLN A 22 3.10 -15.52 -6.04
N HIS A 23 3.81 -14.63 -5.36
CA HIS A 23 4.94 -13.90 -5.91
C HIS A 23 6.00 -13.67 -4.83
N PRO A 24 7.30 -13.82 -5.13
CA PRO A 24 8.37 -13.70 -4.13
C PRO A 24 8.42 -12.33 -3.43
N ASN A 25 7.89 -11.28 -4.05
CA ASN A 25 7.87 -9.93 -3.49
C ASN A 25 6.47 -9.46 -3.04
N ILE A 26 5.53 -10.39 -2.83
CA ILE A 26 4.24 -10.15 -2.18
C ILE A 26 4.19 -11.02 -0.92
N LEU A 27 3.81 -10.43 0.22
CA LEU A 27 3.69 -11.17 1.46
C LEU A 27 2.51 -12.15 1.37
N PRO A 28 2.71 -13.45 1.59
CA PRO A 28 1.62 -14.42 1.55
C PRO A 28 0.60 -14.18 2.65
N ILE A 29 -0.68 -14.21 2.29
CA ILE A 29 -1.80 -14.28 3.23
C ILE A 29 -2.21 -15.75 3.34
N TYR A 30 -2.31 -16.25 4.58
CA TYR A 30 -2.66 -17.63 4.87
C TYR A 30 -4.13 -17.79 5.17
N ASP A 31 -4.75 -16.80 5.84
CA ASP A 31 -6.15 -16.85 6.24
C ASP A 31 -6.69 -15.45 6.52
N ALA A 32 -8.01 -15.31 6.52
CA ALA A 32 -8.72 -14.11 6.94
C ALA A 32 -10.01 -14.50 7.64
N GLY A 33 -10.32 -13.85 8.74
CA GLY A 33 -11.48 -14.20 9.55
C GLY A 33 -12.11 -13.01 10.27
N GLU A 34 -13.14 -13.32 11.04
CA GLU A 34 -13.82 -12.39 11.93
C GLU A 34 -14.03 -13.07 13.28
N GLU A 35 -13.62 -12.43 14.34
CA GLU A 35 -13.82 -12.86 15.73
C GLU A 35 -14.24 -11.66 16.57
N ASP A 36 -15.32 -11.83 17.35
CA ASP A 36 -15.90 -10.78 18.18
C ASP A 36 -16.18 -9.46 17.45
N GLY A 37 -16.61 -9.53 16.18
CA GLY A 37 -16.88 -8.36 15.33
C GLY A 37 -15.64 -7.65 14.83
N LYS A 38 -14.45 -8.22 15.03
CA LYS A 38 -13.18 -7.70 14.50
C LYS A 38 -12.69 -8.58 13.36
N TYR A 39 -12.29 -7.95 12.28
CA TYR A 39 -11.67 -8.63 11.14
C TYR A 39 -10.18 -8.81 11.38
N TYR A 40 -9.64 -9.96 10.97
CA TYR A 40 -8.21 -10.24 11.03
C TYR A 40 -7.73 -10.91 9.74
N VAL A 41 -6.45 -10.73 9.47
CA VAL A 41 -5.73 -11.40 8.38
C VAL A 41 -4.51 -12.09 8.96
N VAL A 42 -4.32 -13.36 8.63
CA VAL A 42 -3.15 -14.17 9.00
C VAL A 42 -2.17 -14.15 7.84
N MET A 43 -0.95 -13.71 8.07
CA MET A 43 0.07 -13.57 7.03
C MET A 43 1.42 -14.11 7.49
N GLU A 44 2.36 -14.27 6.56
CA GLU A 44 3.74 -14.65 6.86
C GLU A 44 4.37 -13.65 7.83
N HIS A 45 5.07 -14.15 8.85
CA HIS A 45 5.89 -13.34 9.73
C HIS A 45 7.33 -13.28 9.24
N VAL A 46 7.75 -12.13 8.72
CA VAL A 46 9.13 -11.93 8.23
C VAL A 46 10.01 -11.44 9.37
N GLN A 47 10.90 -12.33 9.84
CA GLN A 47 11.78 -12.01 10.96
C GLN A 47 12.76 -10.87 10.61
N ARG A 48 12.90 -9.91 11.56
CA ARG A 48 13.84 -8.78 11.47
C ARG A 48 13.68 -7.88 10.24
N ALA A 49 12.60 -8.02 9.48
CA ALA A 49 12.31 -7.09 8.38
C ALA A 49 12.01 -5.70 8.94
N ARG A 50 12.33 -4.67 8.14
CA ARG A 50 11.99 -3.27 8.42
C ARG A 50 11.20 -2.73 7.24
N THR A 51 10.25 -1.85 7.50
CA THR A 51 9.57 -1.14 6.42
C THR A 51 10.51 -0.10 5.78
N LEU A 52 10.25 0.25 4.54
CA LEU A 52 11.05 1.27 3.84
C LEU A 52 10.93 2.66 4.49
N GLU A 53 9.94 2.87 5.35
CA GLU A 53 9.81 4.11 6.13
C GLU A 53 11.05 4.43 6.96
N ALA A 54 11.79 3.42 7.42
CA ALA A 54 13.05 3.60 8.13
C ALA A 54 14.13 4.29 7.28
N TYR A 55 14.00 4.27 5.95
CA TYR A 55 14.97 4.78 4.98
C TYR A 55 14.48 6.04 4.24
N CYS A 56 13.42 6.67 4.72
CA CYS A 56 12.81 7.87 4.15
C CYS A 56 13.29 9.17 4.83
N ARG A 57 14.51 9.18 5.36
CA ARG A 57 15.10 10.36 6.01
C ARG A 57 16.49 10.66 5.46
N PRO A 58 16.86 11.94 5.29
CA PRO A 58 18.14 12.35 4.71
C PRO A 58 19.38 11.76 5.42
N ASP A 59 19.25 11.45 6.71
CA ASP A 59 20.30 10.87 7.55
C ASP A 59 20.38 9.33 7.48
N ASN A 60 19.45 8.69 6.76
CA ASN A 60 19.40 7.22 6.66
C ASN A 60 18.89 6.74 5.30
N LEU A 61 19.42 7.29 4.22
CA LEU A 61 19.06 6.87 2.87
C LEU A 61 19.77 5.58 2.46
N LEU A 62 19.10 4.79 1.61
CA LEU A 62 19.71 3.67 0.91
C LEU A 62 20.60 4.16 -0.25
N HIS A 63 21.54 3.33 -0.69
CA HIS A 63 22.26 3.59 -1.93
C HIS A 63 21.33 3.58 -3.14
N ILE A 64 21.58 4.45 -4.11
CA ILE A 64 20.72 4.62 -5.30
C ILE A 64 20.51 3.26 -6.02
N GLU A 65 21.55 2.45 -6.14
CA GLU A 65 21.46 1.14 -6.77
C GLU A 65 20.48 0.19 -6.05
N ASP A 66 20.43 0.25 -4.73
CA ASP A 66 19.50 -0.55 -3.93
C ASP A 66 18.08 -0.04 -4.08
N VAL A 67 17.88 1.29 -4.10
CA VAL A 67 16.58 1.89 -4.39
C VAL A 67 16.07 1.43 -5.75
N VAL A 68 16.89 1.45 -6.80
CA VAL A 68 16.50 1.00 -8.15
C VAL A 68 16.09 -0.47 -8.13
N LYS A 69 16.86 -1.35 -7.47
CA LYS A 69 16.51 -2.78 -7.34
C LYS A 69 15.19 -3.00 -6.61
N ILE A 70 14.97 -2.27 -5.50
CA ILE A 70 13.74 -2.33 -4.71
C ILE A 70 12.53 -1.93 -5.57
N ILE A 71 12.61 -0.77 -6.22
CA ILE A 71 11.52 -0.25 -7.05
C ILE A 71 11.23 -1.19 -8.22
N TYR A 72 12.26 -1.75 -8.87
CA TYR A 72 12.09 -2.74 -9.93
C TYR A 72 11.33 -3.99 -9.45
N LYS A 73 11.70 -4.54 -8.28
CA LYS A 73 11.02 -5.71 -7.70
C LYS A 73 9.57 -5.38 -7.33
N CYS A 74 9.31 -4.21 -6.74
CA CYS A 74 7.96 -3.75 -6.44
C CYS A 74 7.11 -3.59 -7.71
N ALA A 75 7.66 -2.98 -8.75
CA ALA A 75 6.95 -2.81 -10.03
C ALA A 75 6.57 -4.16 -10.65
N LYS A 76 7.47 -5.16 -10.60
CA LYS A 76 7.17 -6.53 -11.06
C LYS A 76 6.07 -7.20 -10.24
N ALA A 77 6.11 -7.05 -8.92
CA ALA A 77 5.10 -7.60 -8.03
C ALA A 77 3.72 -6.96 -8.27
N LEU A 78 3.67 -5.64 -8.43
CA LEU A 78 2.44 -4.93 -8.78
C LEU A 78 1.92 -5.34 -10.16
N HIS A 79 2.79 -5.43 -11.17
CA HIS A 79 2.39 -5.94 -12.48
C HIS A 79 1.76 -7.34 -12.42
N TYR A 80 2.35 -8.23 -11.62
CA TYR A 80 1.82 -9.57 -11.39
C TYR A 80 0.41 -9.54 -10.76
N ALA A 81 0.20 -8.68 -9.75
CA ALA A 81 -1.11 -8.50 -9.10
C ALA A 81 -2.14 -7.89 -10.07
N HIS A 82 -1.75 -6.84 -10.80
CA HIS A 82 -2.60 -6.15 -11.78
C HIS A 82 -3.10 -7.10 -12.88
N LYS A 83 -2.23 -7.99 -13.38
CA LYS A 83 -2.63 -9.04 -14.37
C LYS A 83 -3.67 -10.01 -13.83
N ARG A 84 -3.84 -10.06 -12.51
CA ARG A 84 -4.85 -10.88 -11.81
C ARG A 84 -6.04 -10.07 -11.31
N GLY A 85 -6.16 -8.80 -11.73
CA GLY A 85 -7.25 -7.91 -11.36
C GLY A 85 -7.13 -7.33 -9.94
N VAL A 86 -5.98 -7.47 -9.28
CA VAL A 86 -5.76 -6.94 -7.92
C VAL A 86 -4.97 -5.65 -8.01
N ILE A 87 -5.52 -4.55 -7.49
CA ILE A 87 -4.88 -3.24 -7.35
C ILE A 87 -4.59 -3.02 -5.86
N HIS A 88 -3.40 -2.55 -5.53
CA HIS A 88 -2.98 -2.38 -4.13
C HIS A 88 -3.67 -1.20 -3.44
N ARG A 89 -3.80 -0.06 -4.08
CA ARG A 89 -4.49 1.17 -3.65
C ARG A 89 -3.85 1.98 -2.52
N ASP A 90 -2.86 1.42 -1.79
CA ASP A 90 -2.19 2.08 -0.66
C ASP A 90 -0.67 1.81 -0.66
N ILE A 91 -0.02 2.02 -1.80
CA ILE A 91 1.45 1.90 -1.90
C ILE A 91 2.09 3.08 -1.18
N LYS A 92 2.90 2.75 -0.17
CA LYS A 92 3.65 3.70 0.66
C LYS A 92 4.84 2.99 1.33
N PRO A 93 5.85 3.71 1.86
CA PRO A 93 7.04 3.09 2.46
C PRO A 93 6.72 2.12 3.61
N SER A 94 5.69 2.39 4.41
CA SER A 94 5.28 1.50 5.51
C SER A 94 4.64 0.18 5.03
N ASN A 95 4.19 0.10 3.78
CA ASN A 95 3.59 -1.09 3.17
C ASN A 95 4.58 -1.87 2.28
N ILE A 96 5.86 -1.56 2.37
CA ILE A 96 6.94 -2.29 1.69
C ILE A 96 8.00 -2.64 2.72
N MET A 97 8.21 -3.93 2.94
CA MET A 97 9.22 -4.45 3.87
C MET A 97 10.51 -4.77 3.12
N LEU A 98 11.64 -4.39 3.71
CA LEU A 98 12.98 -4.84 3.31
C LEU A 98 13.39 -5.97 4.26
N THR A 99 13.73 -7.11 3.70
CA THR A 99 14.16 -8.30 4.41
C THR A 99 15.68 -8.28 4.66
N ASN A 100 16.18 -9.14 5.55
CA ASN A 100 17.61 -9.17 5.90
C ASN A 100 18.53 -9.57 4.73
N ASP A 101 18.02 -10.26 3.72
CA ASP A 101 18.71 -10.66 2.50
C ASP A 101 18.57 -9.61 1.37
N ASN A 102 18.21 -8.38 1.71
CA ASN A 102 17.98 -7.26 0.79
C ASN A 102 16.92 -7.57 -0.29
N ASP A 103 15.95 -8.39 0.07
CA ASP A 103 14.75 -8.59 -0.75
C ASP A 103 13.58 -7.76 -0.22
N VAL A 104 12.52 -7.62 -1.00
CA VAL A 104 11.34 -6.83 -0.64
C VAL A 104 10.09 -7.67 -0.61
N ARG A 105 9.15 -7.28 0.27
CA ARG A 105 7.80 -7.82 0.34
C ARG A 105 6.82 -6.65 0.40
N ILE A 106 5.88 -6.61 -0.55
CA ILE A 106 4.72 -5.70 -0.48
C ILE A 106 3.70 -6.33 0.46
N ILE A 107 3.18 -5.54 1.38
CA ILE A 107 2.21 -5.94 2.40
C ILE A 107 0.94 -5.09 2.28
N ASP A 108 -0.15 -5.52 2.94
CA ASP A 108 -1.38 -4.75 3.12
C ASP A 108 -2.02 -4.25 1.81
N PHE A 109 -2.16 -5.16 0.83
CA PHE A 109 -3.02 -4.89 -0.33
C PHE A 109 -4.41 -4.47 0.15
N GLY A 110 -4.82 -3.27 -0.17
CA GLY A 110 -6.07 -2.52 0.05
C GLY A 110 -7.23 -3.06 0.88
N ILE A 111 -7.04 -4.19 1.56
CA ILE A 111 -8.02 -4.86 2.41
C ILE A 111 -8.51 -3.92 3.52
N ALA A 112 -7.61 -3.11 4.07
CA ALA A 112 -7.91 -2.15 5.12
C ALA A 112 -8.78 -0.98 4.63
N ILE A 113 -8.59 -0.52 3.39
CA ILE A 113 -9.36 0.61 2.83
C ILE A 113 -10.85 0.26 2.72
N LEU A 114 -11.19 -1.01 2.50
CA LEU A 114 -12.57 -1.45 2.44
C LEU A 114 -13.25 -1.47 3.80
N LEU A 115 -12.50 -1.66 4.89
CA LEU A 115 -13.01 -1.60 6.26
C LEU A 115 -13.13 -0.16 6.75
N ASP A 116 -12.19 0.70 6.34
CA ASP A 116 -12.16 2.12 6.67
C ASP A 116 -13.07 2.98 5.78
N ALA A 117 -13.61 2.46 4.69
CA ALA A 117 -14.44 3.23 3.77
C ALA A 117 -15.70 3.82 4.43
N ASP A 118 -16.21 3.20 5.49
CA ASP A 118 -17.32 3.75 6.29
C ASP A 118 -16.84 4.81 7.31
N ILE A 119 -15.62 4.69 7.83
CA ILE A 119 -15.01 5.62 8.79
C ILE A 119 -14.39 6.81 8.06
N SER A 120 -13.72 6.56 6.95
CA SER A 120 -12.98 7.55 6.16
C SER A 120 -13.89 8.51 5.37
N ARG A 121 -15.13 8.09 5.04
CA ARG A 121 -16.13 9.01 4.49
C ARG A 121 -16.64 10.03 5.52
N ILE A 122 -16.47 9.74 6.80
CA ILE A 122 -16.84 10.66 7.90
C ILE A 122 -15.69 11.63 8.19
N GLU A 123 -14.43 11.22 7.98
CA GLU A 123 -13.23 12.04 8.20
C GLU A 123 -12.55 12.54 6.91
N GLY A 124 -13.05 12.16 5.75
CA GLY A 124 -12.77 12.79 4.46
C GLY A 124 -11.67 12.18 3.62
N ILE A 125 -10.69 11.39 4.11
CA ILE A 125 -9.66 10.77 3.25
C ILE A 125 -9.07 9.53 3.93
N ALA A 126 -9.29 8.35 3.33
CA ALA A 126 -8.63 7.11 3.72
C ALA A 126 -7.24 7.00 3.11
N GLY A 127 -6.23 6.71 3.93
CA GLY A 127 -4.86 6.45 3.48
C GLY A 127 -3.89 7.58 3.81
N SER A 128 -2.67 7.46 3.32
CA SER A 128 -1.61 8.48 3.50
C SER A 128 -1.62 9.42 2.30
N PRO A 129 -2.20 10.63 2.40
CA PRO A 129 -2.48 11.49 1.25
C PRO A 129 -1.24 11.85 0.42
N SER A 130 -0.06 11.80 1.01
CA SER A 130 1.21 12.14 0.33
C SER A 130 1.61 11.17 -0.79
N TYR A 131 0.97 10.01 -0.89
CA TYR A 131 1.26 8.99 -1.91
C TYR A 131 0.04 8.71 -2.81
N MET A 132 -1.11 9.35 -2.56
CA MET A 132 -2.30 9.19 -3.38
C MET A 132 -2.08 9.71 -4.79
N SER A 133 -2.61 8.98 -5.76
CA SER A 133 -2.64 9.45 -7.15
C SER A 133 -3.69 10.55 -7.35
N PRO A 134 -3.57 11.38 -8.41
CA PRO A 134 -4.56 12.41 -8.72
C PRO A 134 -5.99 11.87 -8.81
N GLU A 135 -6.19 10.71 -9.43
CA GLU A 135 -7.50 10.08 -9.53
C GLU A 135 -8.06 9.64 -8.18
N GLN A 136 -7.21 9.19 -7.23
CA GLN A 136 -7.64 8.87 -5.87
C GLN A 136 -8.09 10.12 -5.12
N VAL A 137 -7.34 11.22 -5.25
CA VAL A 137 -7.67 12.52 -4.63
C VAL A 137 -8.99 13.07 -5.17
N GLN A 138 -9.23 12.90 -6.46
CA GLN A 138 -10.42 13.42 -7.15
C GLN A 138 -11.62 12.47 -7.05
N GLY A 139 -11.45 11.27 -6.49
CA GLY A 139 -12.51 10.28 -6.34
C GLY A 139 -12.90 9.59 -7.65
N PHE A 140 -11.99 9.56 -8.63
CA PHE A 140 -12.16 8.82 -9.87
C PHE A 140 -11.82 7.34 -9.70
N ASP A 141 -12.07 6.54 -10.75
CA ASP A 141 -11.78 5.13 -10.74
C ASP A 141 -10.28 4.86 -10.56
N ILE A 142 -9.95 4.01 -9.59
CA ILE A 142 -8.59 3.58 -9.30
C ILE A 142 -8.18 2.51 -10.31
N THR A 143 -7.02 2.67 -10.92
CA THR A 143 -6.48 1.79 -11.94
C THR A 143 -5.08 1.28 -11.55
N PRO A 144 -4.50 0.31 -12.26
CA PRO A 144 -3.10 -0.07 -12.09
C PRO A 144 -2.11 1.10 -12.13
N ALA A 145 -2.42 2.18 -12.88
CA ALA A 145 -1.57 3.37 -12.94
C ALA A 145 -1.51 4.11 -11.59
N SER A 146 -2.56 4.04 -10.78
CA SER A 146 -2.59 4.64 -9.44
C SER A 146 -1.49 4.06 -8.53
N ASP A 147 -1.29 2.73 -8.55
CA ASP A 147 -0.20 2.09 -7.79
C ASP A 147 1.18 2.52 -8.30
N LEU A 148 1.34 2.68 -9.63
CA LEU A 148 2.61 3.12 -10.21
C LEU A 148 2.93 4.57 -9.88
N TYR A 149 1.94 5.45 -9.82
CA TYR A 149 2.10 6.81 -9.33
C TYR A 149 2.59 6.82 -7.88
N SER A 150 1.93 6.06 -7.01
CA SER A 150 2.31 5.93 -5.60
C SER A 150 3.71 5.34 -5.44
N LEU A 151 4.09 4.35 -6.27
CA LEU A 151 5.44 3.79 -6.29
C LEU A 151 6.48 4.83 -6.72
N GLY A 152 6.16 5.71 -7.67
CA GLY A 152 6.99 6.86 -8.06
C GLY A 152 7.20 7.83 -6.89
N ALA A 153 6.16 8.11 -6.11
CA ALA A 153 6.26 8.95 -4.91
C ALA A 153 7.16 8.31 -3.83
N VAL A 154 7.05 6.99 -3.64
CA VAL A 154 7.95 6.22 -2.76
C VAL A 154 9.40 6.30 -3.23
N MET A 155 9.65 6.10 -4.53
CA MET A 155 10.99 6.19 -5.12
C MET A 155 11.60 7.58 -4.88
N TYR A 156 10.84 8.65 -5.11
CA TYR A 156 11.28 10.01 -4.86
C TYR A 156 11.71 10.19 -3.40
N GLU A 157 10.91 9.71 -2.44
CA GLU A 157 11.21 9.85 -1.02
C GLU A 157 12.43 9.03 -0.60
N LEU A 158 12.59 7.80 -1.12
CA LEU A 158 13.78 6.98 -0.85
C LEU A 158 15.08 7.59 -1.40
N LEU A 159 15.01 8.34 -2.51
CA LEU A 159 16.18 8.99 -3.11
C LEU A 159 16.54 10.33 -2.46
N THR A 160 15.56 11.04 -1.91
CA THR A 160 15.75 12.41 -1.41
C THR A 160 15.64 12.53 0.10
N GLY A 161 14.97 11.58 0.77
CA GLY A 161 14.57 11.67 2.18
C GLY A 161 13.38 12.59 2.42
N PHE A 162 12.69 13.00 1.35
CA PHE A 162 11.58 13.94 1.42
C PHE A 162 10.42 13.51 0.55
N ARG A 163 9.19 13.70 1.03
CA ARG A 163 7.98 13.47 0.23
C ARG A 163 7.92 14.43 -0.95
N PRO A 164 7.45 13.99 -2.14
CA PRO A 164 7.37 14.84 -3.33
C PRO A 164 6.41 16.02 -3.14
N PHE A 165 5.31 15.79 -2.41
CA PHE A 165 4.31 16.81 -2.13
C PHE A 165 4.22 17.07 -0.64
N ARG A 166 4.13 18.35 -0.25
CA ARG A 166 4.07 18.78 1.15
C ARG A 166 3.10 19.94 1.28
N GLY A 167 2.21 19.87 2.23
CA GLY A 167 1.27 20.95 2.53
C GLY A 167 1.21 21.22 4.03
N SER A 168 1.05 22.48 4.42
CA SER A 168 0.80 22.87 5.81
C SER A 168 -0.61 22.51 6.28
N SER A 169 -1.46 22.05 5.37
CA SER A 169 -2.80 21.49 5.60
C SER A 169 -3.09 20.43 4.55
N LEU A 170 -4.05 19.55 4.85
CA LEU A 170 -4.52 18.53 3.92
C LEU A 170 -4.94 19.13 2.58
N SER A 171 -5.75 20.20 2.60
CA SER A 171 -6.21 20.88 1.38
C SER A 171 -5.03 21.41 0.52
N LYS A 172 -4.00 21.97 1.15
CA LYS A 172 -2.81 22.43 0.41
C LYS A 172 -2.01 21.28 -0.18
N LEU A 173 -1.93 20.15 0.51
CA LEU A 173 -1.27 18.96 0.00
C LEU A 173 -2.03 18.40 -1.21
N LEU A 174 -3.35 18.23 -1.10
CA LEU A 174 -4.18 17.69 -2.17
C LEU A 174 -4.20 18.57 -3.43
N ASN A 175 -4.00 19.89 -3.29
CA ASN A 175 -3.90 20.81 -4.41
C ASN A 175 -2.54 20.73 -5.15
N GLN A 176 -1.56 20.02 -4.60
CA GLN A 176 -0.24 19.82 -5.24
C GLN A 176 -0.15 18.49 -6.02
N ILE A 177 -1.03 17.56 -5.71
CA ILE A 177 -1.19 16.27 -6.37
C ILE A 177 -2.02 16.43 -7.63
#